data_0f4cdef7daf7d365b1ea30f3b7cc3f50
#
_entry.id   0f4cdef7daf7d365b1ea30f3b7cc3f50
#
_cell.length_a   1.000
_cell.length_b   1.000
_cell.length_c   1.000
_cell.angle_alpha   90.00
_cell.angle_beta   90.00
_cell.angle_gamma   90.00
#
_symmetry.space_group_name_H-M   'P 1'
#
loop_
_entity.id
_entity.type
_entity.pdbx_description
1 polymer ?
#
loop_
_entity_poly.entity_id
_entity_poly.type
_entity_poly.pdbx_seq_one_letter_code
_entity_poly.pdbx_strand_id
1 'polypeptide(L)'
;MNTPTHALINWTVARSLGTESFPASAVLLGSVAPDIPLYFLSIGGGLWFRFVEGWEPGEVARHMFGTLFYKDPCWISLHNLLHSPLVLIVALVALYFGLGYAAFIKSWWGWFLGSCFLHTLVDIPVHHDDGPLLFWPLNWSYRYASPLSYWDMNHYAYIVMPVEGAIFLLLLGRIVWQRLRPNGS
;
A
#
# COMPACT_ATOMS: atom_id res chain seq x y z
N MET A 1 -4.46 -1.35 -5.39
CA MET A 1 -5.37 -0.17 -5.39
C MET A 1 -4.53 1.10 -5.50
N ASN A 2 -5.12 2.27 -5.85
CA ASN A 2 -4.33 3.51 -5.97
C ASN A 2 -3.89 4.07 -4.60
N THR A 3 -2.64 4.49 -4.48
CA THR A 3 -2.05 5.01 -3.24
C THR A 3 -2.88 6.11 -2.54
N PRO A 4 -3.50 7.09 -3.25
CA PRO A 4 -4.36 8.07 -2.59
C PRO A 4 -5.61 7.47 -1.92
N THR A 5 -6.16 6.39 -2.47
CA THR A 5 -7.31 5.70 -1.87
C THR A 5 -6.92 5.02 -0.55
N HIS A 6 -5.74 4.40 -0.48
CA HIS A 6 -5.19 3.86 0.78
C HIS A 6 -5.09 4.94 1.85
N ALA A 7 -4.61 6.15 1.51
CA ALA A 7 -4.49 7.24 2.46
C ALA A 7 -5.86 7.65 3.05
N LEU A 8 -6.91 7.72 2.22
CA LEU A 8 -8.26 8.04 2.68
C LEU A 8 -8.89 6.92 3.52
N ILE A 9 -8.69 5.65 3.15
CA ILE A 9 -9.16 4.49 3.91
C ILE A 9 -8.49 4.48 5.29
N ASN A 10 -7.15 4.53 5.33
CA ASN A 10 -6.39 4.48 6.57
C ASN A 10 -6.74 5.66 7.50
N TRP A 11 -6.87 6.85 6.94
CA TRP A 11 -7.32 8.03 7.67
C TRP A 11 -8.72 7.84 8.28
N THR A 12 -9.65 7.30 7.49
CA THR A 12 -11.02 7.08 7.94
C THR A 12 -11.08 6.01 9.03
N VAL A 13 -10.34 4.91 8.88
CA VAL A 13 -10.23 3.86 9.89
C VAL A 13 -9.61 4.40 11.17
N ALA A 14 -8.47 5.13 11.10
CA ALA A 14 -7.82 5.71 12.26
C ALA A 14 -8.78 6.62 13.06
N ARG A 15 -9.57 7.43 12.35
CA ARG A 15 -10.61 8.27 13.00
C ARG A 15 -11.75 7.47 13.64
N SER A 16 -12.14 6.35 13.06
CA SER A 16 -13.24 5.52 13.57
C SER A 16 -12.86 4.73 14.82
N LEU A 17 -11.56 4.53 15.08
CA LEU A 17 -11.08 3.83 16.27
C LEU A 17 -11.23 4.64 17.58
N GLY A 18 -11.75 5.87 17.49
CA GLY A 18 -12.17 6.67 18.66
C GLY A 18 -11.03 7.14 19.56
N THR A 19 -9.78 7.06 19.10
CA THR A 19 -8.65 7.66 19.83
C THR A 19 -8.72 9.18 19.67
N GLU A 20 -8.77 9.91 20.77
CA GLU A 20 -8.87 11.38 20.79
C GLU A 20 -7.74 12.07 19.99
N SER A 21 -6.57 11.42 19.92
CA SER A 21 -5.47 11.85 19.06
C SER A 21 -4.67 10.65 18.55
N PHE A 22 -4.45 10.59 17.25
CA PHE A 22 -3.50 9.67 16.63
C PHE A 22 -2.44 10.45 15.83
N PRO A 23 -1.22 9.94 15.67
CA PRO A 23 -0.18 10.63 14.91
C PRO A 23 -0.51 10.61 13.41
N ALA A 24 -1.14 11.69 12.93
CA ALA A 24 -1.60 11.83 11.54
C ALA A 24 -0.50 11.55 10.51
N SER A 25 0.75 11.98 10.80
CA SER A 25 1.91 11.69 9.95
C SER A 25 2.21 10.21 9.84
N ALA A 26 2.08 9.44 10.94
CA ALA A 26 2.30 8.00 10.91
C ALA A 26 1.26 7.29 10.03
N VAL A 27 -0.01 7.67 10.18
CA VAL A 27 -1.11 7.10 9.38
C VAL A 27 -0.91 7.41 7.90
N LEU A 28 -0.66 8.67 7.54
CA LEU A 28 -0.48 9.07 6.15
C LEU A 28 0.77 8.47 5.52
N LEU A 29 1.91 8.51 6.22
CA LEU A 29 3.16 7.91 5.72
C LEU A 29 3.04 6.39 5.60
N GLY A 30 2.46 5.71 6.58
CA GLY A 30 2.24 4.27 6.50
C GLY A 30 1.25 3.85 5.40
N SER A 31 0.34 4.76 5.00
CA SER A 31 -0.57 4.50 3.89
C SER A 31 0.10 4.51 2.52
N VAL A 32 1.23 5.20 2.38
CA VAL A 32 1.94 5.36 1.09
C VAL A 32 3.29 4.65 1.05
N ALA A 33 3.89 4.38 2.22
CA ALA A 33 5.22 3.80 2.32
C ALA A 33 5.40 2.45 1.62
N PRO A 34 4.41 1.53 1.60
CA PRO A 34 4.54 0.28 0.86
C PRO A 34 4.78 0.47 -0.65
N ASP A 35 4.19 1.50 -1.26
CA ASP A 35 4.30 1.78 -2.70
C ASP A 35 5.57 2.56 -3.07
N ILE A 36 6.15 3.31 -2.12
CA ILE A 36 7.29 4.20 -2.38
C ILE A 36 8.46 3.49 -3.08
N PRO A 37 8.91 2.30 -2.64
CA PRO A 37 10.01 1.62 -3.30
C PRO A 37 9.71 1.29 -4.76
N LEU A 38 8.48 0.88 -5.09
CA LEU A 38 8.08 0.59 -6.46
C LEU A 38 8.10 1.84 -7.34
N TYR A 39 7.67 3.00 -6.82
CA TYR A 39 7.79 4.27 -7.55
C TYR A 39 9.26 4.62 -7.86
N PHE A 40 10.15 4.52 -6.87
CA PHE A 40 11.58 4.79 -7.11
C PHE A 40 12.20 3.83 -8.10
N LEU A 41 11.92 2.53 -8.00
CA LEU A 41 12.40 1.51 -8.93
C LEU A 41 11.87 1.74 -10.34
N SER A 42 10.58 2.09 -10.46
CA SER A 42 9.93 2.30 -11.76
C SER A 42 10.45 3.57 -12.44
N ILE A 43 10.59 4.68 -11.70
CA ILE A 43 11.12 5.93 -12.24
C ILE A 43 12.61 5.76 -12.58
N GLY A 44 13.41 5.27 -11.63
CA GLY A 44 14.86 5.08 -11.82
C GLY A 44 15.17 4.08 -12.93
N GLY A 45 14.52 2.93 -12.92
CA GLY A 45 14.66 1.92 -13.96
C GLY A 45 14.19 2.43 -15.33
N GLY A 46 13.04 3.11 -15.35
CA GLY A 46 12.50 3.71 -16.57
C GLY A 46 13.47 4.71 -17.21
N LEU A 47 14.06 5.60 -16.42
CA LEU A 47 15.06 6.56 -16.90
C LEU A 47 16.33 5.83 -17.36
N TRP A 48 16.82 4.86 -16.60
CA TRP A 48 18.02 4.11 -16.97
C TRP A 48 17.85 3.36 -18.28
N PHE A 49 16.86 2.48 -18.40
CA PHE A 49 16.66 1.68 -19.59
C PHE A 49 16.30 2.51 -20.81
N ARG A 50 15.53 3.59 -20.64
CA ARG A 50 15.16 4.47 -21.76
C ARG A 50 16.30 5.33 -22.26
N PHE A 51 17.06 5.98 -21.38
CA PHE A 51 18.02 7.02 -21.77
C PHE A 51 19.49 6.56 -21.75
N VAL A 52 19.82 5.53 -20.97
CA VAL A 52 21.19 4.99 -20.92
C VAL A 52 21.31 3.76 -21.83
N GLU A 53 20.36 2.82 -21.75
CA GLU A 53 20.38 1.61 -22.56
C GLU A 53 19.71 1.81 -23.93
N GLY A 54 18.94 2.87 -24.13
CA GLY A 54 18.31 3.21 -25.41
C GLY A 54 17.10 2.36 -25.77
N TRP A 55 16.49 1.68 -24.81
CA TRP A 55 15.35 0.76 -25.07
C TRP A 55 14.08 1.51 -25.41
N GLU A 56 13.21 0.88 -26.21
CA GLU A 56 11.89 1.41 -26.49
C GLU A 56 10.98 1.34 -25.26
N PRO A 57 10.05 2.32 -25.07
CA PRO A 57 9.18 2.38 -23.88
C PRO A 57 8.43 1.08 -23.57
N GLY A 58 7.97 0.37 -24.60
CA GLY A 58 7.29 -0.91 -24.43
C GLY A 58 8.21 -2.05 -23.95
N GLU A 59 9.50 -2.00 -24.30
CA GLU A 59 10.50 -2.96 -23.83
C GLU A 59 10.85 -2.68 -22.37
N VAL A 60 11.06 -1.41 -22.04
CA VAL A 60 11.28 -0.95 -20.66
C VAL A 60 10.16 -1.44 -19.74
N ALA A 61 8.90 -1.19 -20.11
CA ALA A 61 7.76 -1.60 -19.30
C ALA A 61 7.69 -3.14 -19.14
N ARG A 62 7.86 -3.91 -20.21
CA ARG A 62 7.87 -5.37 -20.15
C ARG A 62 9.01 -5.92 -19.30
N HIS A 63 10.19 -5.31 -19.37
CA HIS A 63 11.34 -5.73 -18.57
C HIS A 63 11.11 -5.45 -17.09
N MET A 64 10.71 -4.23 -16.74
CA MET A 64 10.51 -3.81 -15.36
C MET A 64 9.37 -4.59 -14.69
N PHE A 65 8.19 -4.61 -15.31
CA PHE A 65 6.98 -5.18 -14.71
C PHE A 65 6.74 -6.65 -15.07
N GLY A 66 7.34 -7.17 -16.13
CA GLY A 66 7.26 -8.60 -16.51
C GLY A 66 8.46 -9.43 -16.05
N THR A 67 9.60 -8.80 -15.73
CA THR A 67 10.82 -9.54 -15.35
C THR A 67 11.33 -9.10 -13.98
N LEU A 68 11.73 -7.83 -13.81
CA LEU A 68 12.36 -7.38 -12.57
C LEU A 68 11.42 -7.49 -11.37
N PHE A 69 10.19 -7.07 -11.51
CA PHE A 69 9.17 -7.12 -10.46
C PHE A 69 8.94 -8.54 -9.90
N TYR A 70 9.06 -9.58 -10.75
CA TYR A 70 8.79 -10.96 -10.34
C TYR A 70 10.04 -11.78 -10.03
N LYS A 71 11.22 -11.39 -10.54
CA LYS A 71 12.41 -12.24 -10.51
C LYS A 71 13.64 -11.59 -9.92
N ASP A 72 13.74 -10.26 -9.93
CA ASP A 72 14.91 -9.57 -9.39
C ASP A 72 14.82 -9.48 -7.86
N PRO A 73 15.82 -10.00 -7.12
CA PRO A 73 15.77 -10.01 -5.66
C PRO A 73 15.74 -8.62 -5.03
N CYS A 74 16.33 -7.62 -5.66
CA CYS A 74 16.33 -6.24 -5.16
C CYS A 74 14.92 -5.64 -5.28
N TRP A 75 14.28 -5.78 -6.45
CA TRP A 75 12.91 -5.33 -6.68
C TRP A 75 11.94 -6.02 -5.73
N ILE A 76 12.03 -7.34 -5.61
CA ILE A 76 11.20 -8.13 -4.71
C ILE A 76 11.36 -7.68 -3.26
N SER A 77 12.61 -7.54 -2.79
CA SER A 77 12.88 -7.19 -1.39
C SER A 77 12.42 -5.78 -1.06
N LEU A 78 12.75 -4.80 -1.89
CA LEU A 78 12.37 -3.40 -1.65
C LEU A 78 10.86 -3.22 -1.67
N HIS A 79 10.16 -3.82 -2.63
CA HIS A 79 8.70 -3.75 -2.71
C HIS A 79 8.03 -4.45 -1.52
N ASN A 80 8.53 -5.61 -1.08
CA ASN A 80 7.86 -6.40 -0.04
C ASN A 80 8.27 -6.05 1.40
N LEU A 81 9.30 -5.23 1.62
CA LEU A 81 9.77 -4.88 2.98
C LEU A 81 8.65 -4.27 3.85
N LEU A 82 7.84 -3.37 3.28
CA LEU A 82 6.70 -2.75 3.96
C LEU A 82 5.35 -3.18 3.36
N HIS A 83 5.37 -4.19 2.46
CA HIS A 83 4.17 -4.67 1.79
C HIS A 83 3.88 -6.14 2.08
N SER A 84 4.81 -6.90 2.70
CA SER A 84 4.54 -8.28 3.11
C SER A 84 3.75 -8.34 4.41
N PRO A 85 2.56 -8.99 4.43
CA PRO A 85 1.79 -9.18 5.67
C PRO A 85 2.60 -9.85 6.78
N LEU A 86 3.42 -10.85 6.45
CA LEU A 86 4.25 -11.55 7.43
C LEU A 86 5.24 -10.61 8.13
N VAL A 87 5.97 -9.80 7.35
CA VAL A 87 6.94 -8.83 7.90
C VAL A 87 6.24 -7.83 8.81
N LEU A 88 5.11 -7.30 8.36
CA LEU A 88 4.36 -6.30 9.12
C LEU A 88 3.77 -6.88 10.41
N ILE A 89 3.24 -8.12 10.38
CA ILE A 89 2.77 -8.82 11.59
C ILE A 89 3.91 -9.02 12.57
N VAL A 90 5.05 -9.53 12.11
CA VAL A 90 6.22 -9.76 12.98
C VAL A 90 6.71 -8.44 13.58
N ALA A 91 6.79 -7.37 12.78
CA ALA A 91 7.20 -6.04 13.27
C ALA A 91 6.21 -5.47 14.29
N LEU A 92 4.89 -5.58 14.06
CA LEU A 92 3.85 -5.14 14.99
C LEU A 92 3.89 -5.92 16.29
N VAL A 93 4.05 -7.25 16.22
CA VAL A 93 4.16 -8.12 17.40
C VAL A 93 5.41 -7.80 18.20
N ALA A 94 6.57 -7.65 17.54
CA ALA A 94 7.82 -7.29 18.20
C ALA A 94 7.72 -5.91 18.88
N LEU A 95 7.12 -4.94 18.21
CA LEU A 95 6.89 -3.60 18.77
C LEU A 95 5.94 -3.63 19.98
N TYR A 96 4.87 -4.43 19.88
CA TYR A 96 3.90 -4.59 20.97
C TYR A 96 4.56 -5.17 22.22
N PHE A 97 5.34 -6.24 22.09
CA PHE A 97 6.04 -6.86 23.22
C PHE A 97 7.19 -5.99 23.76
N GLY A 98 7.84 -5.20 22.89
CA GLY A 98 8.89 -4.28 23.29
C GLY A 98 8.40 -3.07 24.09
N LEU A 99 7.24 -2.53 23.72
CA LEU A 99 6.69 -1.29 24.33
C LEU A 99 5.64 -1.57 25.41
N GLY A 100 4.95 -2.69 25.36
CA GLY A 100 3.73 -2.95 26.09
C GLY A 100 2.51 -2.21 25.54
N TYR A 101 1.31 -2.68 25.86
CA TYR A 101 0.04 -2.20 25.27
C TYR A 101 -0.14 -0.67 25.33
N ALA A 102 0.03 -0.07 26.50
CA ALA A 102 -0.26 1.36 26.69
C ALA A 102 0.66 2.30 25.89
N ALA A 103 1.94 1.93 25.71
CA ALA A 103 2.87 2.68 24.88
C ALA A 103 2.68 2.36 23.38
N PHE A 104 2.38 1.13 23.05
CA PHE A 104 2.15 0.68 21.67
C PHE A 104 1.01 1.45 21.01
N ILE A 105 -0.17 1.57 21.65
CA ILE A 105 -1.34 2.27 21.09
C ILE A 105 -1.12 3.78 20.91
N LYS A 106 -0.12 4.36 21.58
CA LYS A 106 0.29 5.75 21.43
C LYS A 106 1.53 5.92 20.54
N SER A 107 2.18 4.82 20.16
CA SER A 107 3.42 4.84 19.40
C SER A 107 3.20 5.30 17.97
N TRP A 108 4.04 6.23 17.51
CA TRP A 108 4.11 6.61 16.10
C TRP A 108 4.37 5.41 15.21
N TRP A 109 5.28 4.52 15.61
CA TRP A 109 5.63 3.31 14.87
C TRP A 109 4.49 2.28 14.84
N GLY A 110 3.70 2.15 15.91
CA GLY A 110 2.52 1.30 15.94
C GLY A 110 1.48 1.74 14.90
N TRP A 111 1.21 3.04 14.81
CA TRP A 111 0.31 3.61 13.81
C TRP A 111 0.86 3.52 12.38
N PHE A 112 2.17 3.75 12.20
CA PHE A 112 2.82 3.63 10.90
C PHE A 112 2.75 2.19 10.37
N LEU A 113 3.20 1.22 11.15
CA LEU A 113 3.18 -0.21 10.76
C LEU A 113 1.74 -0.72 10.61
N GLY A 114 0.82 -0.30 11.48
CA GLY A 114 -0.60 -0.62 11.36
C GLY A 114 -1.20 -0.08 10.06
N SER A 115 -0.80 1.11 9.63
CA SER A 115 -1.23 1.70 8.36
C SER A 115 -0.61 0.99 7.15
N CYS A 116 0.66 0.59 7.21
CA CYS A 116 1.26 -0.27 6.18
C CYS A 116 0.51 -1.62 6.09
N PHE A 117 0.16 -2.20 7.23
CA PHE A 117 -0.56 -3.47 7.27
C PHE A 117 -1.98 -3.35 6.68
N LEU A 118 -2.71 -2.29 7.02
CA LEU A 118 -4.03 -2.02 6.44
C LEU A 118 -3.95 -1.77 4.93
N HIS A 119 -2.94 -1.01 4.45
CA HIS A 119 -2.65 -0.84 3.02
C HIS A 119 -2.55 -2.21 2.34
N THR A 120 -1.66 -3.06 2.85
CA THR A 120 -1.43 -4.41 2.30
C THR A 120 -2.70 -5.27 2.31
N LEU A 121 -3.49 -5.25 3.40
CA LEU A 121 -4.74 -6.02 3.50
C LEU A 121 -5.77 -5.60 2.45
N VAL A 122 -5.81 -4.33 2.12
CA VAL A 122 -6.74 -3.80 1.12
C VAL A 122 -6.27 -4.11 -0.30
N ASP A 123 -4.97 -4.26 -0.53
CA ASP A 123 -4.42 -4.63 -1.83
C ASP A 123 -4.63 -6.10 -2.20
N ILE A 124 -4.54 -7.01 -1.24
CA ILE A 124 -4.68 -8.45 -1.50
C ILE A 124 -5.91 -8.80 -2.35
N PRO A 125 -7.13 -8.30 -2.07
CA PRO A 125 -8.32 -8.68 -2.84
C PRO A 125 -8.45 -8.00 -4.21
N VAL A 126 -7.61 -7.02 -4.54
CA VAL A 126 -7.71 -6.24 -5.79
C VAL A 126 -6.46 -6.32 -6.67
N HIS A 127 -5.58 -7.25 -6.38
CA HIS A 127 -4.40 -7.60 -7.17
C HIS A 127 -4.44 -9.08 -7.54
N HIS A 128 -4.47 -9.41 -8.84
CA HIS A 128 -4.55 -10.80 -9.29
C HIS A 128 -3.24 -11.56 -9.09
N ASP A 129 -2.17 -11.12 -9.74
CA ASP A 129 -0.85 -11.80 -9.73
C ASP A 129 0.31 -10.90 -9.28
N ASP A 130 0.03 -9.63 -9.15
CA ASP A 130 0.98 -8.55 -8.81
C ASP A 130 0.85 -8.04 -7.36
N GLY A 131 0.02 -8.67 -6.55
CA GLY A 131 -0.17 -8.34 -5.14
C GLY A 131 1.06 -8.62 -4.27
N PRO A 132 1.00 -8.30 -2.98
CA PRO A 132 2.10 -8.51 -2.05
C PRO A 132 2.46 -9.99 -1.89
N LEU A 133 3.75 -10.28 -1.67
CA LEU A 133 4.20 -11.62 -1.27
C LEU A 133 3.81 -11.87 0.20
N LEU A 134 2.83 -12.75 0.42
CA LEU A 134 2.22 -12.91 1.74
C LEU A 134 3.20 -13.40 2.81
N PHE A 135 4.18 -14.21 2.43
CA PHE A 135 5.10 -14.88 3.34
C PHE A 135 6.58 -14.49 3.12
N TRP A 136 6.85 -13.39 2.41
CA TRP A 136 8.22 -12.90 2.28
C TRP A 136 8.76 -12.48 3.66
N PRO A 137 10.02 -12.79 4.04
CA PRO A 137 11.10 -13.36 3.22
C PRO A 137 11.17 -14.90 3.21
N LEU A 138 10.24 -15.62 3.84
CA LEU A 138 10.26 -17.09 3.89
C LEU A 138 9.85 -17.75 2.57
N ASN A 139 8.97 -17.07 1.80
CA ASN A 139 8.56 -17.49 0.48
C ASN A 139 8.62 -16.31 -0.48
N TRP A 140 9.35 -16.47 -1.60
CA TRP A 140 9.65 -15.42 -2.58
C TRP A 140 8.74 -15.44 -3.80
N SER A 141 7.70 -16.27 -3.82
CA SER A 141 6.86 -16.45 -4.99
C SER A 141 5.35 -16.44 -4.70
N TYR A 142 4.95 -16.73 -3.46
CA TYR A 142 3.53 -16.89 -3.15
C TYR A 142 2.81 -15.54 -3.04
N ARG A 143 1.91 -15.30 -3.99
CA ARG A 143 0.94 -14.19 -4.01
C ARG A 143 -0.46 -14.78 -3.98
N TYR A 144 -1.42 -14.07 -3.41
CA TYR A 144 -2.82 -14.46 -3.52
C TYR A 144 -3.33 -14.11 -4.92
N ALA A 145 -3.75 -15.12 -5.67
CA ALA A 145 -4.36 -14.90 -6.99
C ALA A 145 -5.82 -14.45 -6.81
N SER A 146 -6.01 -13.15 -6.60
CA SER A 146 -7.36 -12.59 -6.50
C SER A 146 -8.12 -12.77 -7.82
N PRO A 147 -9.43 -13.07 -7.78
CA PRO A 147 -10.26 -13.04 -8.98
C PRO A 147 -10.44 -11.63 -9.55
N LEU A 148 -10.11 -10.60 -8.76
CA LEU A 148 -10.26 -9.19 -9.12
C LEU A 148 -8.89 -8.52 -9.28
N SER A 149 -8.80 -7.57 -10.21
CA SER A 149 -7.65 -6.68 -10.35
C SER A 149 -8.13 -5.26 -10.59
N TYR A 150 -7.41 -4.27 -10.01
CA TYR A 150 -7.77 -2.88 -10.22
C TYR A 150 -7.27 -2.32 -11.56
N TRP A 151 -6.43 -3.05 -12.31
CA TRP A 151 -5.86 -2.60 -13.59
C TRP A 151 -5.97 -3.62 -14.74
N ASP A 152 -6.07 -4.95 -14.44
CA ASP A 152 -6.18 -5.98 -15.48
C ASP A 152 -7.62 -6.17 -15.93
N MET A 153 -7.89 -5.86 -17.20
CA MET A 153 -9.23 -5.96 -17.80
C MET A 153 -9.76 -7.40 -17.84
N ASN A 154 -8.89 -8.42 -17.86
CA ASN A 154 -9.29 -9.83 -17.81
C ASN A 154 -9.78 -10.23 -16.40
N HIS A 155 -9.44 -9.42 -15.37
CA HIS A 155 -9.80 -9.63 -13.97
C HIS A 155 -10.68 -8.49 -13.44
N TYR A 156 -11.67 -8.07 -14.25
CA TYR A 156 -12.73 -7.14 -13.89
C TYR A 156 -12.28 -5.71 -13.51
N ALA A 157 -11.14 -5.23 -14.03
CA ALA A 157 -10.69 -3.86 -13.76
C ALA A 157 -11.74 -2.81 -14.15
N TYR A 158 -12.53 -3.05 -15.21
CA TYR A 158 -13.62 -2.18 -15.65
C TYR A 158 -14.76 -2.02 -14.61
N ILE A 159 -14.82 -2.89 -13.59
CA ILE A 159 -15.71 -2.77 -12.43
C ILE A 159 -14.96 -2.20 -11.24
N VAL A 160 -13.76 -2.75 -10.96
CA VAL A 160 -12.98 -2.39 -9.76
C VAL A 160 -12.55 -0.92 -9.79
N MET A 161 -12.08 -0.41 -10.93
CA MET A 161 -11.65 0.99 -11.07
C MET A 161 -12.78 2.00 -10.76
N PRO A 162 -13.98 1.90 -11.35
CA PRO A 162 -15.10 2.80 -11.01
C PRO A 162 -15.54 2.68 -9.55
N VAL A 163 -15.56 1.46 -9.00
CA VAL A 163 -15.90 1.24 -7.58
C VAL A 163 -14.86 1.90 -6.66
N GLU A 164 -13.59 1.73 -6.96
CA GLU A 164 -12.51 2.42 -6.23
C GLU A 164 -12.65 3.93 -6.33
N GLY A 165 -12.91 4.47 -7.53
CA GLY A 165 -13.16 5.89 -7.74
C GLY A 165 -14.35 6.43 -6.93
N ALA A 166 -15.43 5.66 -6.86
CA ALA A 166 -16.59 6.00 -6.03
C ALA A 166 -16.24 6.00 -4.53
N ILE A 167 -15.50 5.00 -4.05
CA ILE A 167 -15.02 4.94 -2.66
C ILE A 167 -14.14 6.16 -2.36
N PHE A 168 -13.19 6.49 -3.24
CA PHE A 168 -12.33 7.66 -3.11
C PHE A 168 -13.14 8.95 -2.95
N LEU A 169 -14.08 9.19 -3.86
CA LEU A 169 -14.92 10.40 -3.84
C LEU A 169 -15.81 10.47 -2.59
N LEU A 170 -16.39 9.35 -2.16
CA LEU A 170 -17.21 9.29 -0.95
C LEU A 170 -16.39 9.59 0.31
N LEU A 171 -15.20 9.01 0.45
CA LEU A 171 -14.33 9.23 1.59
C LEU A 171 -13.81 10.67 1.62
N LEU A 172 -13.37 11.19 0.48
CA LEU A 172 -12.93 12.58 0.34
C LEU A 172 -14.06 13.55 0.68
N GLY A 173 -15.24 13.34 0.10
CA GLY A 173 -16.43 14.14 0.38
C GLY A 173 -16.81 14.14 1.86
N ARG A 174 -16.75 12.98 2.52
CA ARG A 174 -16.97 12.86 3.97
C ARG A 174 -15.95 13.68 4.78
N ILE A 175 -14.66 13.58 4.45
CA ILE A 175 -13.60 14.32 5.16
C ILE A 175 -13.78 15.84 4.97
N VAL A 176 -14.05 16.29 3.75
CA VAL A 176 -14.30 17.71 3.46
C VAL A 176 -15.54 18.20 4.19
N TRP A 177 -16.65 17.44 4.13
CA TRP A 177 -17.88 17.78 4.83
C TRP A 177 -17.69 17.93 6.34
N GLN A 178 -16.93 17.01 6.96
CA GLN A 178 -16.61 17.08 8.39
C GLN A 178 -15.78 18.31 8.75
N ARG A 179 -14.91 18.77 7.86
CA ARG A 179 -14.10 19.99 8.08
C ARG A 179 -14.88 21.27 7.88
N LEU A 180 -15.87 21.26 6.98
CA LEU A 180 -16.71 22.44 6.68
C LEU A 180 -17.87 22.63 7.67
N ARG A 181 -18.21 21.61 8.44
CA ARG A 181 -19.20 21.76 9.51
C ARG A 181 -18.58 22.66 10.58
N PRO A 182 -19.17 23.84 10.87
CA PRO A 182 -18.74 24.62 12.01
C PRO A 182 -18.90 23.74 13.25
N ASN A 183 -17.91 23.80 14.17
CA ASN A 183 -18.02 23.24 15.50
C ASN A 183 -19.23 23.91 16.16
N GLY A 184 -20.40 23.36 15.97
CA GLY A 184 -21.67 23.93 16.38
C GLY A 184 -22.33 23.00 17.37
N SER A 185 -22.40 23.51 18.58
CA SER A 185 -23.31 23.15 19.69
C SER A 185 -23.39 21.68 20.05
#